data_a7205aebdca022a9dc57b96db927d8b6
#
_entry.id   a7205aebdca022a9dc57b96db927d8b6
#
_cell.length_a   1.000
_cell.length_b   1.000
_cell.length_c   1.000
_cell.angle_alpha   90.00
_cell.angle_beta   90.00
_cell.angle_gamma   90.00
#
_symmetry.space_group_name_H-M   'P 1'
#
loop_
_entity.id
_entity.type
_entity.pdbx_description
1 polymer ?
#
loop_
_entity_poly.entity_id
_entity_poly.type
_entity_poly.pdbx_seq_one_letter_code
_entity_poly.pdbx_strand_id
1 'polypeptide(L)'
;FVAFDLLSQAEHGVDSQVILISNDDVFLNQVIIEIKNALKNISTKEIAAQSLNNSKFIYVKNIKTAFNISNSYSPEHLIISMKSAEQWLDAVESAGSIFLGEWSPESAGDYCSGTNHVLPTSGFANSYSGLSVDSFRKAISVQKLTKEGLKLMSNDIINLARAEGLEAHARAVEVRMDK
;
A
#
# COMPACT_ATOMS: atom_id res chain seq x y z
N PHE A 1 -11.01 15.01 -15.22
CA PHE A 1 -10.95 13.80 -14.39
C PHE A 1 -10.10 14.08 -13.15
N VAL A 2 -8.79 14.27 -13.26
CA VAL A 2 -7.86 14.42 -12.13
C VAL A 2 -8.30 15.48 -11.11
N ALA A 3 -8.88 16.59 -11.53
CA ALA A 3 -9.39 17.60 -10.61
C ALA A 3 -10.49 17.06 -9.69
N PHE A 4 -11.39 16.23 -10.22
CA PHE A 4 -12.45 15.61 -9.43
C PHE A 4 -11.95 14.43 -8.60
N ASP A 5 -10.97 13.67 -9.06
CA ASP A 5 -10.31 12.64 -8.26
C ASP A 5 -9.63 13.25 -7.01
N LEU A 6 -9.00 14.41 -7.15
CA LEU A 6 -8.43 15.13 -6.01
C LEU A 6 -9.49 15.72 -5.08
N LEU A 7 -10.59 16.23 -5.65
CA LEU A 7 -11.67 16.82 -4.85
C LEU A 7 -12.47 15.76 -4.10
N SER A 8 -12.67 14.56 -4.67
CA SER A 8 -13.35 13.47 -3.99
C SER A 8 -12.64 13.06 -2.71
N GLN A 9 -11.32 13.06 -2.70
CA GLN A 9 -10.54 12.83 -1.48
C GLN A 9 -10.51 14.06 -0.56
N ALA A 10 -10.41 15.27 -1.13
CA ALA A 10 -10.35 16.50 -0.35
C ALA A 10 -11.64 16.80 0.43
N GLU A 11 -12.80 16.31 -0.04
CA GLU A 11 -14.09 16.55 0.61
C GLU A 11 -14.39 15.63 1.81
N HIS A 12 -13.56 14.60 2.07
CA HIS A 12 -13.73 13.68 3.19
C HIS A 12 -13.54 14.35 4.56
N GLY A 13 -12.60 15.30 4.66
CA GLY A 13 -12.34 15.99 5.92
C GLY A 13 -11.32 17.12 5.77
N VAL A 14 -11.34 18.05 6.72
CA VAL A 14 -10.42 19.21 6.73
C VAL A 14 -8.96 18.84 6.92
N ASP A 15 -8.71 17.69 7.51
CA ASP A 15 -7.40 17.05 7.74
C ASP A 15 -6.95 16.15 6.59
N SER A 16 -7.81 15.92 5.60
CA SER A 16 -7.44 15.22 4.38
C SER A 16 -6.33 15.95 3.64
N GLN A 17 -5.50 15.21 2.93
CA GLN A 17 -4.44 15.74 2.09
C GLN A 17 -4.43 15.05 0.72
N VAL A 18 -4.34 15.84 -0.34
CA VAL A 18 -4.16 15.32 -1.70
C VAL A 18 -2.84 15.79 -2.28
N ILE A 19 -2.21 14.93 -3.07
CA ILE A 19 -0.94 15.23 -3.73
C ILE A 19 -1.07 14.90 -5.21
N LEU A 20 -0.80 15.88 -6.07
CA LEU A 20 -0.65 15.69 -7.49
C LEU A 20 0.81 15.83 -7.87
N ILE A 21 1.37 14.81 -8.51
CA ILE A 21 2.73 14.83 -9.01
C ILE A 21 2.68 14.67 -10.53
N SER A 22 3.32 15.57 -11.25
CA SER A 22 3.37 15.52 -12.72
C SER A 22 4.71 16.01 -13.25
N ASN A 23 5.09 15.50 -14.42
CA ASN A 23 6.22 16.01 -15.19
C ASN A 23 5.79 17.03 -16.27
N ASP A 24 4.56 17.51 -16.20
CA ASP A 24 4.00 18.54 -17.07
C ASP A 24 3.46 19.67 -16.17
N ASP A 25 4.13 20.82 -16.19
CA ASP A 25 3.75 22.00 -15.39
C ASP A 25 2.53 22.72 -15.96
N VAL A 26 2.30 22.64 -17.27
CA VAL A 26 1.10 23.19 -17.91
C VAL A 26 -0.11 22.39 -17.43
N PHE A 27 -0.02 21.07 -17.41
CA PHE A 27 -1.07 20.21 -16.90
C PHE A 27 -1.37 20.48 -15.42
N LEU A 28 -0.35 20.62 -14.56
CA LEU A 28 -0.53 20.97 -13.15
C LEU A 28 -1.34 22.26 -12.99
N ASN A 29 -1.00 23.30 -13.75
CA ASN A 29 -1.72 24.57 -13.71
C ASN A 29 -3.15 24.46 -14.20
N GLN A 30 -3.42 23.65 -15.22
CA GLN A 30 -4.76 23.38 -15.70
C GLN A 30 -5.61 22.69 -14.63
N VAL A 31 -5.07 21.67 -13.96
CA VAL A 31 -5.77 21.00 -12.86
C VAL A 31 -6.10 21.97 -11.72
N ILE A 32 -5.17 22.85 -11.35
CA ILE A 32 -5.43 23.87 -10.31
C ILE A 32 -6.57 24.80 -10.71
N ILE A 33 -6.64 25.20 -11.98
CA ILE A 33 -7.73 26.04 -12.49
C ILE A 33 -9.07 25.28 -12.42
N GLU A 34 -9.09 24.03 -12.84
CA GLU A 34 -10.28 23.19 -12.81
C GLU A 34 -10.78 22.94 -11.38
N ILE A 35 -9.88 22.68 -10.42
CA ILE A 35 -10.23 22.58 -8.99
C ILE A 35 -10.92 23.85 -8.51
N LYS A 36 -10.36 25.03 -8.82
CA LYS A 36 -10.95 26.33 -8.42
C LYS A 36 -12.34 26.54 -9.04
N ASN A 37 -12.58 26.06 -10.25
CA ASN A 37 -13.88 26.13 -10.91
C ASN A 37 -14.87 25.13 -10.29
N ALA A 38 -14.46 23.89 -10.08
CA ALA A 38 -15.28 22.84 -9.52
C ALA A 38 -15.72 23.14 -8.08
N LEU A 39 -14.84 23.72 -7.25
CA LEU A 39 -15.17 24.15 -5.88
C LEU A 39 -16.37 25.09 -5.78
N LYS A 40 -16.66 25.87 -6.83
CA LYS A 40 -17.81 26.79 -6.82
C LYS A 40 -19.14 26.04 -6.82
N ASN A 41 -19.16 24.79 -7.30
CA ASN A 41 -20.36 24.04 -7.61
C ASN A 41 -20.55 22.76 -6.76
N ILE A 42 -19.64 22.46 -5.83
CA ILE A 42 -19.79 21.33 -4.91
C ILE A 42 -20.32 21.81 -3.55
N SER A 43 -21.17 21.01 -2.92
CA SER A 43 -21.76 21.33 -1.61
C SER A 43 -20.75 21.31 -0.47
N THR A 44 -19.70 20.51 -0.61
CA THR A 44 -18.61 20.27 0.36
C THR A 44 -17.44 21.24 0.21
N LYS A 45 -17.62 22.33 -0.55
CA LYS A 45 -16.55 23.29 -0.93
C LYS A 45 -15.72 23.83 0.24
N GLU A 46 -16.33 24.02 1.41
CA GLU A 46 -15.63 24.59 2.57
C GLU A 46 -14.65 23.58 3.17
N ILE A 47 -15.05 22.30 3.24
CA ILE A 47 -14.21 21.19 3.71
C ILE A 47 -13.07 20.96 2.72
N ALA A 48 -13.41 20.80 1.44
CA ALA A 48 -12.42 20.58 0.38
C ALA A 48 -11.40 21.73 0.27
N ALA A 49 -11.84 23.00 0.42
CA ALA A 49 -10.95 24.15 0.39
C ALA A 49 -9.95 24.15 1.56
N GLN A 50 -10.37 23.72 2.75
CA GLN A 50 -9.48 23.59 3.90
C GLN A 50 -8.46 22.45 3.72
N SER A 51 -8.91 21.29 3.25
CA SER A 51 -8.04 20.16 2.90
C SER A 51 -6.99 20.55 1.85
N LEU A 52 -7.39 21.31 0.82
CA LEU A 52 -6.47 21.77 -0.22
C LEU A 52 -5.34 22.70 0.30
N ASN A 53 -5.52 23.40 1.43
CA ASN A 53 -4.44 24.17 2.05
C ASN A 53 -3.27 23.30 2.54
N ASN A 54 -3.53 22.05 2.88
CA ASN A 54 -2.53 21.07 3.29
C ASN A 54 -1.97 20.26 2.11
N SER A 55 -2.57 20.41 0.94
CA SER A 55 -2.30 19.61 -0.26
C SER A 55 -1.09 20.12 -1.05
N LYS A 56 -0.53 19.30 -1.93
CA LYS A 56 0.67 19.62 -2.71
C LYS A 56 0.47 19.32 -4.18
N PHE A 57 0.97 20.24 -5.02
CA PHE A 57 1.06 20.09 -6.46
C PHE A 57 2.54 20.15 -6.83
N ILE A 58 3.11 19.03 -7.27
CA ILE A 58 4.57 18.85 -7.37
C ILE A 58 4.96 18.61 -8.82
N TYR A 59 5.78 19.52 -9.36
CA TYR A 59 6.44 19.28 -10.64
C TYR A 59 7.70 18.45 -10.44
N VAL A 60 7.88 17.44 -11.29
CA VAL A 60 9.10 16.61 -11.34
C VAL A 60 9.63 16.53 -12.76
N LYS A 61 10.93 16.38 -12.92
CA LYS A 61 11.55 16.29 -14.27
C LYS A 61 11.29 14.95 -14.96
N ASN A 62 11.01 13.89 -14.20
CA ASN A 62 10.81 12.56 -14.75
C ASN A 62 9.88 11.74 -13.84
N ILE A 63 9.22 10.76 -14.42
CA ILE A 63 8.22 9.91 -13.74
C ILE A 63 8.84 9.04 -12.64
N LYS A 64 10.09 8.60 -12.78
CA LYS A 64 10.75 7.83 -11.72
C LYS A 64 10.84 8.61 -10.41
N THR A 65 11.12 9.91 -10.49
CA THR A 65 11.10 10.79 -9.30
C THR A 65 9.68 10.89 -8.70
N ALA A 66 8.63 10.89 -9.54
CA ALA A 66 7.25 10.87 -9.04
C ALA A 66 6.97 9.62 -8.19
N PHE A 67 7.36 8.44 -8.66
CA PHE A 67 7.20 7.20 -7.91
C PHE A 67 8.03 7.17 -6.63
N ASN A 68 9.25 7.70 -6.64
CA ASN A 68 10.07 7.81 -5.42
C ASN A 68 9.38 8.68 -4.35
N ILE A 69 8.79 9.80 -4.76
CA ILE A 69 8.03 10.68 -3.84
C ILE A 69 6.78 9.96 -3.34
N SER A 70 6.02 9.31 -4.24
CA SER A 70 4.82 8.54 -3.89
C SER A 70 5.14 7.42 -2.89
N ASN A 71 6.17 6.62 -3.13
CA ASN A 71 6.59 5.54 -2.24
C ASN A 71 7.02 6.06 -0.86
N SER A 72 7.74 7.20 -0.82
CA SER A 72 8.13 7.83 0.44
C SER A 72 6.94 8.40 1.21
N TYR A 73 5.91 8.86 0.51
CA TYR A 73 4.66 9.36 1.11
C TYR A 73 3.77 8.21 1.59
N SER A 74 3.80 7.07 0.89
CA SER A 74 2.98 5.88 1.18
C SER A 74 1.48 6.20 1.21
N PRO A 75 0.89 6.58 0.07
CA PRO A 75 -0.49 7.02 0.01
C PRO A 75 -1.47 5.91 0.37
N GLU A 76 -2.59 6.29 0.95
CA GLU A 76 -3.76 5.44 1.12
C GLU A 76 -4.32 5.02 -0.25
N HIS A 77 -4.56 6.01 -1.12
CA HIS A 77 -5.00 5.81 -2.49
C HIS A 77 -3.96 6.36 -3.47
N LEU A 78 -3.53 5.54 -4.41
CA LEU A 78 -2.63 5.94 -5.50
C LEU A 78 -3.32 5.81 -6.84
N ILE A 79 -3.61 6.93 -7.50
CA ILE A 79 -4.11 6.93 -8.88
C ILE A 79 -2.93 7.17 -9.83
N ILE A 80 -2.70 6.24 -10.75
CA ILE A 80 -1.70 6.36 -11.81
C ILE A 80 -2.44 6.75 -13.10
N SER A 81 -2.73 8.05 -13.25
CA SER A 81 -3.50 8.60 -14.37
C SER A 81 -2.59 8.92 -15.55
N MET A 82 -2.14 7.88 -16.26
CA MET A 82 -1.27 8.00 -17.44
C MET A 82 -1.52 6.86 -18.44
N LYS A 83 -1.04 7.05 -19.68
CA LYS A 83 -1.07 6.00 -20.70
C LYS A 83 -0.18 4.83 -20.24
N SER A 84 -0.66 3.62 -20.46
CA SER A 84 0.06 2.37 -20.08
C SER A 84 0.47 2.36 -18.61
N ALA A 85 -0.45 2.73 -17.72
CA ALA A 85 -0.23 2.82 -16.28
C ALA A 85 0.29 1.50 -15.67
N GLU A 86 -0.13 0.35 -16.24
CA GLU A 86 0.25 -1.00 -15.82
C GLU A 86 1.77 -1.24 -15.87
N GLN A 87 2.47 -0.57 -16.78
CA GLN A 87 3.93 -0.70 -16.91
C GLN A 87 4.69 -0.13 -15.70
N TRP A 88 4.01 0.63 -14.87
CA TRP A 88 4.59 1.27 -13.69
C TRP A 88 4.27 0.56 -12.37
N LEU A 89 3.53 -0.53 -12.41
CA LEU A 89 3.17 -1.27 -11.19
C LEU A 89 4.40 -1.72 -10.39
N ASP A 90 5.43 -2.20 -11.06
CA ASP A 90 6.67 -2.64 -10.41
C ASP A 90 7.47 -1.49 -9.75
N ALA A 91 7.12 -0.23 -10.06
CA ALA A 91 7.73 0.93 -9.43
C ALA A 91 6.99 1.35 -8.13
N VAL A 92 5.84 0.76 -7.85
CA VAL A 92 5.07 1.04 -6.62
C VAL A 92 5.52 0.08 -5.53
N GLU A 93 6.13 0.63 -4.49
CA GLU A 93 6.58 -0.11 -3.32
C GLU A 93 5.62 0.04 -2.14
N SER A 94 4.80 1.12 -2.14
CA SER A 94 4.01 1.50 -0.98
C SER A 94 2.75 2.27 -1.39
N ALA A 95 1.61 1.63 -1.26
CA ALA A 95 0.28 2.24 -1.40
C ALA A 95 -0.79 1.34 -0.74
N GLY A 96 -1.85 1.92 -0.21
CA GLY A 96 -2.97 1.17 0.34
C GLY A 96 -3.82 0.52 -0.76
N SER A 97 -4.14 1.28 -1.81
CA SER A 97 -4.82 0.82 -3.02
C SER A 97 -4.29 1.55 -4.24
N ILE A 98 -4.28 0.88 -5.40
CA ILE A 98 -3.76 1.43 -6.66
C ILE A 98 -4.89 1.43 -7.70
N PHE A 99 -5.08 2.57 -8.37
CA PHE A 99 -6.05 2.78 -9.43
C PHE A 99 -5.32 3.12 -10.74
N LEU A 100 -5.57 2.35 -11.80
CA LEU A 100 -4.80 2.42 -13.03
C LEU A 100 -5.60 3.04 -14.17
N GLY A 101 -5.02 4.09 -14.76
CA GLY A 101 -5.55 4.74 -15.95
C GLY A 101 -6.70 5.73 -15.64
N GLU A 102 -7.19 6.36 -16.69
CA GLU A 102 -8.18 7.43 -16.62
C GLU A 102 -9.61 6.99 -16.27
N TRP A 103 -9.88 5.69 -16.35
CA TRP A 103 -11.22 5.10 -16.11
C TRP A 103 -11.34 4.43 -14.74
N SER A 104 -10.36 4.63 -13.86
CA SER A 104 -10.34 4.02 -12.53
C SER A 104 -10.33 5.10 -11.44
N PRO A 105 -11.43 5.82 -11.24
CA PRO A 105 -11.52 6.77 -10.13
C PRO A 105 -11.58 6.03 -8.80
N GLU A 106 -11.07 6.64 -7.74
CA GLU A 106 -11.14 6.11 -6.37
C GLU A 106 -12.56 5.76 -5.96
N SER A 107 -13.52 6.62 -6.28
CA SER A 107 -14.95 6.41 -5.96
C SER A 107 -15.50 5.07 -6.45
N ALA A 108 -14.99 4.54 -7.58
CA ALA A 108 -15.38 3.21 -8.02
C ALA A 108 -14.89 2.14 -7.04
N GLY A 109 -13.70 2.31 -6.47
CA GLY A 109 -13.13 1.44 -5.46
C GLY A 109 -13.91 1.45 -4.17
N ASP A 110 -14.32 2.62 -3.72
CA ASP A 110 -15.05 2.79 -2.47
C ASP A 110 -16.45 2.17 -2.51
N TYR A 111 -17.10 2.17 -3.66
CA TYR A 111 -18.52 1.80 -3.73
C TYR A 111 -18.82 0.51 -4.48
N CYS A 112 -18.14 0.20 -5.60
CA CYS A 112 -18.66 -0.82 -6.50
C CYS A 112 -17.63 -1.76 -7.13
N SER A 113 -16.34 -1.40 -7.25
CA SER A 113 -15.36 -2.20 -8.02
C SER A 113 -14.80 -3.41 -7.26
N GLY A 114 -15.09 -3.51 -5.96
CA GLY A 114 -14.69 -4.65 -5.12
C GLY A 114 -13.32 -4.51 -4.46
N THR A 115 -12.60 -3.42 -4.67
CA THR A 115 -11.43 -3.08 -3.86
C THR A 115 -11.87 -2.67 -2.44
N ASN A 116 -10.99 -2.88 -1.46
CA ASN A 116 -11.30 -2.48 -0.08
C ASN A 116 -11.01 -0.99 0.12
N HIS A 117 -11.91 -0.28 0.80
CA HIS A 117 -11.73 1.12 1.19
C HIS A 117 -11.25 1.30 2.64
N VAL A 118 -11.12 0.23 3.42
CA VAL A 118 -10.52 0.27 4.77
C VAL A 118 -9.02 0.07 4.62
N LEU A 119 -8.32 1.16 4.42
CA LEU A 119 -6.92 1.21 4.02
C LEU A 119 -6.05 1.84 5.12
N PRO A 120 -4.74 1.56 5.14
CA PRO A 120 -3.83 2.22 6.07
C PRO A 120 -3.64 3.69 5.69
N THR A 121 -3.86 4.59 6.66
CA THR A 121 -3.71 6.04 6.52
C THR A 121 -2.37 6.53 7.07
N SER A 122 -2.08 7.82 6.93
CA SER A 122 -0.94 8.50 7.59
C SER A 122 0.43 7.84 7.31
N GLY A 123 0.63 7.36 6.09
CA GLY A 123 1.88 6.72 5.68
C GLY A 123 2.05 5.25 6.12
N PHE A 124 1.07 4.69 6.84
CA PHE A 124 1.16 3.28 7.28
C PHE A 124 1.05 2.26 6.14
N ALA A 125 0.72 2.67 4.92
CA ALA A 125 0.76 1.80 3.74
C ALA A 125 2.16 1.27 3.41
N ASN A 126 3.22 1.82 4.02
CA ASN A 126 4.58 1.27 3.93
C ASN A 126 4.77 -0.04 4.71
N SER A 127 3.87 -0.38 5.62
CA SER A 127 4.04 -1.51 6.55
C SER A 127 2.78 -2.36 6.73
N TYR A 128 1.62 -1.84 6.35
CA TYR A 128 0.33 -2.50 6.53
C TYR A 128 -0.46 -2.53 5.22
N SER A 129 -1.18 -3.62 5.02
CA SER A 129 -2.17 -3.75 3.95
C SER A 129 -3.53 -3.26 4.42
N GLY A 130 -4.43 -2.98 3.47
CA GLY A 130 -5.84 -2.76 3.75
C GLY A 130 -6.49 -3.99 4.37
N LEU A 131 -7.66 -3.80 4.95
CA LEU A 131 -8.44 -4.88 5.56
C LEU A 131 -8.81 -5.93 4.51
N SER A 132 -8.61 -7.20 4.82
CA SER A 132 -8.96 -8.32 3.95
C SER A 132 -9.52 -9.49 4.76
N VAL A 133 -9.98 -10.54 4.09
CA VAL A 133 -10.40 -11.79 4.76
C VAL A 133 -9.26 -12.36 5.60
N ASP A 134 -8.02 -12.20 5.16
CA ASP A 134 -6.84 -12.72 5.89
C ASP A 134 -6.62 -11.99 7.23
N SER A 135 -7.12 -10.76 7.38
CA SER A 135 -7.10 -10.04 8.66
C SER A 135 -7.93 -10.75 9.76
N PHE A 136 -8.86 -11.61 9.37
CA PHE A 136 -9.70 -12.40 10.27
C PHE A 136 -9.28 -13.87 10.33
N ARG A 137 -8.17 -14.24 9.67
CA ARG A 137 -7.66 -15.62 9.64
C ARG A 137 -6.42 -15.73 10.50
N LYS A 138 -6.25 -16.89 11.12
CA LYS A 138 -5.05 -17.23 11.87
C LYS A 138 -4.25 -18.29 11.14
N ALA A 139 -3.01 -17.99 10.83
CA ALA A 139 -2.07 -18.99 10.32
C ALA A 139 -1.53 -19.84 11.47
N ILE A 140 -1.57 -21.16 11.31
CA ILE A 140 -1.03 -22.12 12.25
C ILE A 140 -0.08 -23.04 11.50
N SER A 141 1.17 -23.09 11.93
CA SER A 141 2.15 -24.02 11.36
C SER A 141 1.90 -25.45 11.84
N VAL A 142 1.89 -26.38 10.88
CA VAL A 142 1.77 -27.82 11.16
C VAL A 142 2.99 -28.52 10.60
N GLN A 143 3.68 -29.31 11.44
CA GLN A 143 4.82 -30.14 11.05
C GLN A 143 4.49 -31.61 11.24
N LYS A 144 4.76 -32.41 10.20
CA LYS A 144 4.78 -33.88 10.26
C LYS A 144 6.04 -34.37 9.55
N LEU A 145 6.91 -35.05 10.27
CA LEU A 145 8.11 -35.69 9.74
C LEU A 145 7.96 -37.20 9.69
N THR A 146 8.60 -37.84 8.71
CA THR A 146 8.88 -39.26 8.74
C THR A 146 10.15 -39.53 9.56
N LYS A 147 10.37 -40.79 9.93
CA LYS A 147 11.62 -41.19 10.60
C LYS A 147 12.85 -40.89 9.73
N GLU A 148 12.77 -41.21 8.46
CA GLU A 148 13.82 -40.95 7.46
C GLU A 148 14.07 -39.42 7.32
N GLY A 149 13.03 -38.63 7.25
CA GLY A 149 13.12 -37.17 7.18
C GLY A 149 13.80 -36.58 8.42
N LEU A 150 13.41 -37.04 9.61
CA LEU A 150 14.05 -36.59 10.86
C LEU A 150 15.52 -37.03 10.90
N LYS A 151 15.87 -38.28 10.47
CA LYS A 151 17.20 -38.79 10.42
C LYS A 151 18.14 -37.92 9.55
N LEU A 152 17.66 -37.45 8.40
CA LEU A 152 18.44 -36.58 7.51
C LEU A 152 18.85 -35.26 8.16
N MET A 153 18.02 -34.72 9.07
CA MET A 153 18.24 -33.43 9.72
C MET A 153 18.79 -33.56 11.15
N SER A 154 18.87 -34.77 11.69
CA SER A 154 19.15 -35.01 13.12
C SER A 154 20.42 -34.34 13.62
N ASN A 155 21.52 -34.50 12.87
CA ASN A 155 22.82 -33.93 13.25
C ASN A 155 22.78 -32.40 13.31
N ASP A 156 22.16 -31.76 12.35
CA ASP A 156 22.07 -30.31 12.31
C ASP A 156 21.22 -29.78 13.47
N ILE A 157 20.09 -30.43 13.75
CA ILE A 157 19.19 -30.03 14.87
C ILE A 157 19.94 -30.18 16.20
N ILE A 158 20.63 -31.32 16.41
CA ILE A 158 21.38 -31.60 17.65
C ILE A 158 22.49 -30.55 17.84
N ASN A 159 23.28 -30.30 16.80
CA ASN A 159 24.36 -29.33 16.84
C ASN A 159 23.90 -27.91 17.12
N LEU A 160 22.83 -27.48 16.46
CA LEU A 160 22.24 -26.15 16.68
C LEU A 160 21.67 -26.03 18.09
N ALA A 161 20.92 -27.03 18.55
CA ALA A 161 20.35 -27.02 19.88
C ALA A 161 21.44 -26.92 20.96
N ARG A 162 22.53 -27.66 20.80
CA ARG A 162 23.67 -27.59 21.73
C ARG A 162 24.43 -26.28 21.67
N ALA A 163 24.59 -25.70 20.48
CA ALA A 163 25.19 -24.38 20.33
C ALA A 163 24.41 -23.28 21.05
N GLU A 164 23.06 -23.44 21.14
CA GLU A 164 22.18 -22.57 21.91
C GLU A 164 22.10 -22.97 23.42
N GLY A 165 22.78 -24.02 23.85
CA GLY A 165 22.73 -24.52 25.23
C GLY A 165 21.43 -25.26 25.58
N LEU A 166 20.66 -25.71 24.59
CA LEU A 166 19.34 -26.35 24.77
C LEU A 166 19.46 -27.88 24.70
N GLU A 167 20.07 -28.51 25.72
CA GLU A 167 20.38 -29.96 25.73
C GLU A 167 19.08 -30.82 25.59
N ALA A 168 17.99 -30.45 26.22
CA ALA A 168 16.73 -31.20 26.10
C ALA A 168 16.19 -31.22 24.66
N HIS A 169 16.41 -30.16 23.86
CA HIS A 169 16.07 -30.12 22.45
C HIS A 169 16.92 -31.13 21.65
N ALA A 170 18.24 -31.18 21.92
CA ALA A 170 19.12 -32.17 21.31
C ALA A 170 18.69 -33.59 21.65
N ARG A 171 18.43 -33.86 22.92
CA ARG A 171 17.99 -35.19 23.42
C ARG A 171 16.65 -35.60 22.84
N ALA A 172 15.72 -34.64 22.60
CA ALA A 172 14.44 -34.94 21.97
C ALA A 172 14.59 -35.58 20.58
N VAL A 173 15.63 -35.24 19.85
CA VAL A 173 15.95 -35.85 18.55
C VAL A 173 16.69 -37.16 18.74
N GLU A 174 17.73 -37.20 19.56
CA GLU A 174 18.55 -38.40 19.82
C GLU A 174 17.71 -39.61 20.21
N VAL A 175 16.81 -39.47 21.20
CA VAL A 175 15.98 -40.61 21.69
C VAL A 175 15.03 -41.14 20.62
N ARG A 176 14.79 -40.40 19.54
CA ARG A 176 14.02 -40.85 18.38
C ARG A 176 14.87 -41.59 17.35
N MET A 177 16.17 -41.31 17.36
CA MET A 177 17.11 -42.01 16.46
C MET A 177 17.52 -43.38 17.01
N ASP A 178 17.47 -43.56 18.34
CA ASP A 178 17.82 -44.81 19.02
C ASP A 178 16.70 -45.89 18.89
N LYS A 179 15.54 -45.54 18.32
CA LYS A 179 14.41 -46.44 18.03
C LYS A 179 14.40 -46.88 16.55
#